data_0962e4d61cb958e9a4891de8d78faf16
#
_entry.id   0962e4d61cb958e9a4891de8d78faf16
#
_cell.length_a   1.000
_cell.length_b   1.000
_cell.length_c   1.000
_cell.angle_alpha   90.00
_cell.angle_beta   90.00
_cell.angle_gamma   90.00
#
_symmetry.space_group_name_H-M   'P 1'
#
loop_
_entity.id
_entity.type
_entity.pdbx_description
1 polymer ?
#
loop_
_entity_poly.entity_id
_entity_poly.type
_entity_poly.pdbx_seq_one_letter_code
_entity_poly.pdbx_strand_id
1 'polypeptide(L)'
;QYTTSYSENILTFVNNINTIEGGTHLEGFKRALTKTFNDYARSHNLIKEKDGNLQGEDIREGITAVISVKVKEPQFEGQTKTKLGNSNVTGVVSSAVSESLANFLEENPSVAKAILEKCISASRAREAARKARELVRRKSALETSTLPGKLADCSSKVASECEVYIVEGDSAGGSAKQGRDRRFQAILPLWGKMLNVEKSRADKIYNNDKLQPVILAVGAGIGADFDISKIRYGKVIIMADADVDGAHIRTLLLTFFFRYMRPLIENGNVYLAQPPLYKLSKKGKPDVYCYTDEEMTKHLNEMGR
;
A
#
# COMPACT_ATOMS: atom_id res chain seq x y z
N GLN A 1 -0.44 13.92 19.55
CA GLN A 1 0.83 13.19 19.64
C GLN A 1 1.35 12.86 18.26
N TYR A 2 2.67 12.97 18.06
CA TYR A 2 3.33 12.46 16.88
C TYR A 2 4.08 11.17 17.19
N THR A 3 4.03 10.22 16.28
CA THR A 3 4.70 8.92 16.39
C THR A 3 5.66 8.71 15.22
N THR A 4 6.45 7.64 15.25
CA THR A 4 7.31 7.23 14.13
C THR A 4 6.54 6.60 12.96
N SER A 5 5.24 6.36 13.11
CA SER A 5 4.35 5.86 12.07
C SER A 5 4.24 6.82 10.88
N TYR A 6 3.82 6.33 9.75
CA TYR A 6 3.51 7.10 8.53
C TYR A 6 2.00 7.31 8.33
N SER A 7 1.15 6.70 9.16
CA SER A 7 -0.30 6.78 9.07
C SER A 7 -0.86 7.95 9.90
N GLU A 8 -1.93 8.56 9.39
CA GLU A 8 -2.77 9.52 10.13
C GLU A 8 -3.82 8.74 10.93
N ASN A 9 -3.95 9.03 12.21
CA ASN A 9 -4.97 8.46 13.09
C ASN A 9 -5.68 9.58 13.85
N ILE A 10 -6.84 10.01 13.36
CA ILE A 10 -7.63 11.10 13.96
C ILE A 10 -9.03 10.59 14.28
N LEU A 11 -9.36 10.56 15.54
CA LEU A 11 -10.70 10.23 16.03
C LEU A 11 -11.49 11.51 16.31
N THR A 12 -12.75 11.55 15.87
CA THR A 12 -13.57 12.76 15.98
C THR A 12 -14.91 12.47 16.66
N PHE A 13 -15.30 13.39 17.55
CA PHE A 13 -16.51 13.27 18.35
C PHE A 13 -17.27 14.59 18.40
N VAL A 14 -18.60 14.51 18.35
CA VAL A 14 -19.53 15.62 18.57
C VAL A 14 -20.54 15.19 19.62
N ASN A 15 -20.61 15.90 20.76
CA ASN A 15 -21.49 15.54 21.87
C ASN A 15 -21.35 14.04 22.27
N ASN A 16 -20.13 13.54 22.32
CA ASN A 16 -19.73 12.15 22.59
C ASN A 16 -20.16 11.11 21.51
N ILE A 17 -20.70 11.57 20.37
CA ILE A 17 -21.02 10.70 19.22
C ILE A 17 -19.77 10.63 18.34
N ASN A 18 -19.30 9.42 18.04
CA ASN A 18 -18.16 9.22 17.13
C ASN A 18 -18.58 9.53 15.67
N THR A 19 -17.96 10.57 15.11
CA THR A 19 -18.19 10.99 13.73
C THR A 19 -17.12 10.37 12.83
N ILE A 20 -17.32 9.10 12.43
CA ILE A 20 -16.33 8.32 11.69
C ILE A 20 -15.96 8.92 10.31
N GLU A 21 -16.85 9.69 9.69
CA GLU A 21 -16.60 10.43 8.46
C GLU A 21 -16.11 11.86 8.70
N GLY A 22 -15.90 12.24 9.97
CA GLY A 22 -15.43 13.56 10.36
C GLY A 22 -16.49 14.65 10.21
N GLY A 23 -16.20 15.66 9.42
CA GLY A 23 -17.02 16.83 9.18
C GLY A 23 -16.31 18.14 9.51
N THR A 24 -17.08 19.22 9.69
CA THR A 24 -16.57 20.60 9.80
C THR A 24 -15.57 20.83 10.94
N HIS A 25 -15.69 20.12 12.06
CA HIS A 25 -14.72 20.20 13.17
C HIS A 25 -13.37 19.57 12.80
N LEU A 26 -13.36 18.45 12.05
CA LEU A 26 -12.14 17.84 11.52
C LEU A 26 -11.49 18.75 10.48
N GLU A 27 -12.27 19.34 9.59
CA GLU A 27 -11.78 20.30 8.60
C GLU A 27 -11.14 21.52 9.26
N GLY A 28 -11.78 22.07 10.28
CA GLY A 28 -11.23 23.17 11.07
C GLY A 28 -9.88 22.82 11.72
N PHE A 29 -9.79 21.64 12.30
CA PHE A 29 -8.55 21.13 12.90
C PHE A 29 -7.43 20.96 11.85
N LYS A 30 -7.71 20.28 10.74
CA LYS A 30 -6.75 20.07 9.64
C LYS A 30 -6.25 21.39 9.06
N ARG A 31 -7.14 22.38 8.90
CA ARG A 31 -6.81 23.73 8.42
C ARG A 31 -5.90 24.45 9.40
N ALA A 32 -6.23 24.41 10.69
CA ALA A 32 -5.43 25.02 11.76
C ALA A 32 -4.02 24.46 11.81
N LEU A 33 -3.90 23.13 11.83
CA LEU A 33 -2.59 22.47 11.83
C LEU A 33 -1.73 22.92 10.62
N THR A 34 -2.31 22.86 9.42
CA THR A 34 -1.57 23.18 8.20
C THR A 34 -1.08 24.64 8.20
N LYS A 35 -1.93 25.56 8.61
CA LYS A 35 -1.58 26.97 8.69
C LYS A 35 -0.53 27.21 9.77
N THR A 36 -0.77 26.81 11.00
CA THR A 36 0.10 27.15 12.14
C THR A 36 1.49 26.56 12.01
N PHE A 37 1.62 25.30 11.54
CA PHE A 37 2.94 24.72 11.31
C PHE A 37 3.71 25.40 10.17
N ASN A 38 3.05 25.80 9.09
CA ASN A 38 3.71 26.57 8.03
C ASN A 38 4.14 27.97 8.50
N ASP A 39 3.27 28.66 9.24
CA ASP A 39 3.57 30.00 9.76
C ASP A 39 4.77 29.94 10.71
N TYR A 40 4.78 28.99 11.65
CA TYR A 40 5.89 28.76 12.57
C TYR A 40 7.19 28.39 11.86
N ALA A 41 7.12 27.47 10.89
CA ALA A 41 8.29 27.02 10.15
C ALA A 41 8.95 28.15 9.34
N ARG A 42 8.15 29.09 8.83
CA ARG A 42 8.63 30.25 8.10
C ARG A 42 9.22 31.31 9.03
N SER A 43 8.52 31.66 10.12
CA SER A 43 9.00 32.65 11.08
C SER A 43 10.32 32.26 11.73
N HIS A 44 10.57 30.95 11.89
CA HIS A 44 11.81 30.41 12.47
C HIS A 44 12.84 29.94 11.40
N ASN A 45 12.64 30.29 10.10
CA ASN A 45 13.54 29.94 9.00
C ASN A 45 13.83 28.42 8.86
N LEU A 46 12.91 27.55 9.30
CA LEU A 46 13.02 26.10 9.14
C LEU A 46 12.69 25.66 7.70
N ILE A 47 11.90 26.45 6.98
CA ILE A 47 11.60 26.29 5.56
C ILE A 47 12.05 27.55 4.83
N LYS A 48 12.83 27.41 3.75
CA LYS A 48 13.33 28.54 2.94
C LYS A 48 12.19 29.10 2.08
N GLU A 49 12.26 30.39 1.73
CA GLU A 49 11.26 31.05 0.87
C GLU A 49 11.03 30.34 -0.48
N LYS A 50 12.12 29.81 -1.06
CA LYS A 50 12.07 29.05 -2.32
C LYS A 50 11.40 27.67 -2.20
N ASP A 51 11.32 27.13 -1.00
CA ASP A 51 10.69 25.86 -0.76
C ASP A 51 9.17 26.11 -0.60
N GLY A 52 8.34 25.30 -1.22
CA GLY A 52 6.90 25.40 -1.10
C GLY A 52 6.42 25.17 0.34
N ASN A 53 5.15 25.50 0.62
CA ASN A 53 4.54 25.18 1.90
C ASN A 53 4.39 23.66 2.06
N LEU A 54 4.52 23.21 3.31
CA LEU A 54 4.18 21.84 3.68
C LEU A 54 2.69 21.61 3.40
N GLN A 55 2.38 20.48 2.76
CA GLN A 55 1.00 20.07 2.52
C GLN A 55 0.38 19.52 3.81
N GLY A 56 -0.95 19.54 3.89
CA GLY A 56 -1.64 18.99 5.04
C GLY A 56 -1.29 17.52 5.32
N GLU A 57 -1.09 16.72 4.28
CA GLU A 57 -0.67 15.32 4.41
C GLU A 57 0.73 15.17 5.02
N ASP A 58 1.68 16.07 4.66
CA ASP A 58 3.04 16.06 5.23
C ASP A 58 3.01 16.33 6.75
N ILE A 59 2.13 17.26 7.17
CA ILE A 59 1.99 17.65 8.58
C ILE A 59 1.26 16.57 9.39
N ARG A 60 0.35 15.85 8.78
CA ARG A 60 -0.42 14.81 9.47
C ARG A 60 0.23 13.42 9.44
N GLU A 61 1.36 13.26 8.76
CA GLU A 61 2.09 11.99 8.78
C GLU A 61 2.53 11.61 10.21
N GLY A 62 2.01 10.49 10.70
CA GLY A 62 2.31 9.96 12.03
C GLY A 62 1.59 10.67 13.18
N ILE A 63 0.60 11.51 12.90
CA ILE A 63 -0.23 12.12 13.94
C ILE A 63 -1.24 11.12 14.52
N THR A 64 -1.40 11.16 15.83
CA THR A 64 -2.55 10.58 16.53
C THR A 64 -3.23 11.70 17.31
N ALA A 65 -4.51 11.95 17.00
CA ALA A 65 -5.29 13.04 17.62
C ALA A 65 -6.71 12.59 17.95
N VAL A 66 -7.28 13.20 18.96
CA VAL A 66 -8.69 13.08 19.29
C VAL A 66 -9.30 14.49 19.31
N ILE A 67 -10.36 14.69 18.55
CA ILE A 67 -11.09 15.95 18.46
C ILE A 67 -12.47 15.70 19.05
N SER A 68 -12.79 16.36 20.14
CA SER A 68 -14.11 16.28 20.78
C SER A 68 -14.68 17.67 20.94
N VAL A 69 -15.83 17.92 20.34
CA VAL A 69 -16.53 19.21 20.41
C VAL A 69 -17.93 19.03 21.01
N LYS A 70 -18.38 20.06 21.74
CA LYS A 70 -19.77 20.18 22.21
C LYS A 70 -20.48 21.26 21.42
N VAL A 71 -21.55 20.90 20.73
CA VAL A 71 -22.35 21.79 19.88
C VAL A 71 -23.79 21.78 20.38
N LYS A 72 -24.39 22.97 20.61
CA LYS A 72 -25.76 23.07 21.14
C LYS A 72 -26.77 22.42 20.20
N GLU A 73 -26.69 22.71 18.91
CA GLU A 73 -27.59 22.21 17.87
C GLU A 73 -26.77 21.56 16.74
N PRO A 74 -26.32 20.30 16.94
CA PRO A 74 -25.51 19.65 15.94
C PRO A 74 -26.35 19.22 14.73
N GLN A 75 -25.90 19.63 13.56
CA GLN A 75 -26.47 19.22 12.26
C GLN A 75 -25.55 18.15 11.69
N PHE A 76 -26.09 16.94 11.53
CA PHE A 76 -25.34 15.84 10.96
C PHE A 76 -25.79 15.56 9.51
N GLU A 77 -24.87 15.13 8.68
CA GLU A 77 -25.19 14.56 7.38
C GLU A 77 -25.68 13.11 7.60
N GLY A 78 -26.98 12.90 7.36
CA GLY A 78 -27.62 11.60 7.49
C GLY A 78 -28.00 11.18 8.93
N GLN A 79 -28.84 10.16 9.02
CA GLN A 79 -29.39 9.68 10.28
C GLN A 79 -28.38 8.94 11.17
N THR A 80 -27.33 8.40 10.57
CA THR A 80 -26.25 7.68 11.27
C THR A 80 -25.30 8.59 12.05
N LYS A 81 -25.42 9.92 11.89
CA LYS A 81 -24.61 10.95 12.60
C LYS A 81 -23.10 10.78 12.41
N THR A 82 -22.66 10.26 11.27
CA THR A 82 -21.27 9.95 10.98
C THR A 82 -20.45 11.18 10.61
N LYS A 83 -21.10 12.28 10.20
CA LYS A 83 -20.45 13.50 9.72
C LYS A 83 -21.14 14.76 10.22
N LEU A 84 -20.38 15.71 10.77
CA LEU A 84 -20.91 17.01 11.23
C LEU A 84 -20.96 17.99 10.06
N GLY A 85 -22.14 18.64 9.88
CA GLY A 85 -22.40 19.59 8.80
C GLY A 85 -22.38 21.08 9.20
N ASN A 86 -22.37 21.44 10.48
CA ASN A 86 -22.41 22.84 10.94
C ASN A 86 -21.25 23.69 10.40
N SER A 87 -21.48 24.55 9.44
CA SER A 87 -20.43 25.34 8.75
C SER A 87 -19.64 26.28 9.69
N ASN A 88 -20.29 26.86 10.70
CA ASN A 88 -19.65 27.74 11.67
C ASN A 88 -18.61 27.04 12.55
N VAL A 89 -18.71 25.73 12.76
CA VAL A 89 -17.79 24.96 13.61
C VAL A 89 -16.38 24.91 13.03
N THR A 90 -16.23 24.91 11.71
CA THR A 90 -14.91 24.95 11.03
C THR A 90 -14.10 26.17 11.50
N GLY A 91 -14.70 27.34 11.51
CA GLY A 91 -14.02 28.58 11.94
C GLY A 91 -13.66 28.59 13.41
N VAL A 92 -14.60 28.18 14.27
CA VAL A 92 -14.39 28.14 15.74
C VAL A 92 -13.26 27.18 16.10
N VAL A 93 -13.29 25.96 15.58
CA VAL A 93 -12.24 24.98 15.83
C VAL A 93 -10.90 25.44 15.25
N SER A 94 -10.91 25.99 14.04
CA SER A 94 -9.67 26.47 13.41
C SER A 94 -9.02 27.58 14.24
N SER A 95 -9.79 28.56 14.74
CA SER A 95 -9.25 29.65 15.56
C SER A 95 -8.69 29.15 16.89
N ALA A 96 -9.48 28.35 17.63
CA ALA A 96 -9.06 27.83 18.93
C ALA A 96 -7.81 26.95 18.85
N VAL A 97 -7.75 26.07 17.83
CA VAL A 97 -6.58 25.20 17.63
C VAL A 97 -5.37 26.01 17.18
N SER A 98 -5.53 26.98 16.26
CA SER A 98 -4.41 27.80 15.79
C SER A 98 -3.77 28.60 16.92
N GLU A 99 -4.59 29.23 17.78
CA GLU A 99 -4.10 30.00 18.92
C GLU A 99 -3.35 29.12 19.91
N SER A 100 -3.99 28.05 20.36
CA SER A 100 -3.39 27.15 21.34
C SER A 100 -2.12 26.47 20.83
N LEU A 101 -2.13 26.06 19.55
CA LEU A 101 -0.98 25.41 18.92
C LEU A 101 0.18 26.39 18.72
N ALA A 102 -0.08 27.63 18.30
CA ALA A 102 0.95 28.65 18.15
C ALA A 102 1.66 28.91 19.49
N ASN A 103 0.91 29.11 20.56
CA ASN A 103 1.48 29.28 21.90
C ASN A 103 2.31 28.07 22.33
N PHE A 104 1.77 26.86 22.13
CA PHE A 104 2.50 25.63 22.45
C PHE A 104 3.84 25.49 21.69
N LEU A 105 3.88 25.83 20.41
CA LEU A 105 5.09 25.74 19.60
C LEU A 105 6.15 26.75 20.06
N GLU A 106 5.75 27.98 20.43
CA GLU A 106 6.65 28.99 20.97
C GLU A 106 7.18 28.61 22.36
N GLU A 107 6.35 28.02 23.21
CA GLU A 107 6.75 27.55 24.54
C GLU A 107 7.65 26.30 24.49
N ASN A 108 7.57 25.51 23.41
CA ASN A 108 8.26 24.22 23.29
C ASN A 108 9.08 24.11 21.99
N PRO A 109 10.10 24.94 21.78
CA PRO A 109 10.82 25.02 20.50
C PRO A 109 11.54 23.73 20.10
N SER A 110 12.00 22.94 21.07
CA SER A 110 12.62 21.64 20.79
C SER A 110 11.64 20.62 20.24
N VAL A 111 10.42 20.61 20.77
CA VAL A 111 9.32 19.75 20.30
C VAL A 111 8.85 20.22 18.93
N ALA A 112 8.66 21.54 18.75
CA ALA A 112 8.29 22.14 17.49
C ALA A 112 9.27 21.77 16.37
N LYS A 113 10.58 21.89 16.64
CA LYS A 113 11.64 21.51 15.71
C LYS A 113 11.59 20.04 15.33
N ALA A 114 11.45 19.15 16.30
CA ALA A 114 11.38 17.70 16.05
C ALA A 114 10.16 17.31 15.17
N ILE A 115 8.99 17.92 15.44
CA ILE A 115 7.79 17.70 14.63
C ILE A 115 8.01 18.25 13.20
N LEU A 116 8.52 19.46 13.05
CA LEU A 116 8.76 20.07 11.74
C LEU A 116 9.82 19.35 10.92
N GLU A 117 10.89 18.85 11.53
CA GLU A 117 11.87 18.00 10.84
C GLU A 117 11.21 16.74 10.26
N LYS A 118 10.27 16.13 11.01
CA LYS A 118 9.48 15.01 10.49
C LYS A 118 8.59 15.45 9.32
N CYS A 119 7.87 16.56 9.43
CA CYS A 119 7.01 17.08 8.36
C CYS A 119 7.81 17.42 7.09
N ILE A 120 8.97 18.04 7.23
CA ILE A 120 9.87 18.36 6.11
C ILE A 120 10.39 17.08 5.46
N SER A 121 10.73 16.06 6.28
CA SER A 121 11.14 14.76 5.77
C SER A 121 10.00 14.06 5.01
N ALA A 122 8.75 14.16 5.49
CA ALA A 122 7.56 13.65 4.81
C ALA A 122 7.34 14.35 3.46
N SER A 123 7.44 15.68 3.42
CA SER A 123 7.31 16.48 2.19
C SER A 123 8.36 16.08 1.14
N ARG A 124 9.61 15.93 1.54
CA ARG A 124 10.70 15.49 0.63
C ARG A 124 10.44 14.07 0.10
N ALA A 125 9.97 13.17 0.96
CA ALA A 125 9.63 11.81 0.56
C ALA A 125 8.45 11.77 -0.42
N ARG A 126 7.42 12.60 -0.19
CA ARG A 126 6.27 12.74 -1.10
C ARG A 126 6.69 13.27 -2.47
N GLU A 127 7.54 14.29 -2.51
CA GLU A 127 8.07 14.83 -3.77
C GLU A 127 8.93 13.80 -4.52
N ALA A 128 9.77 13.05 -3.79
CA ALA A 128 10.57 11.97 -4.38
C ALA A 128 9.67 10.87 -4.95
N ALA A 129 8.62 10.49 -4.22
CA ALA A 129 7.62 9.52 -4.68
C ALA A 129 6.89 10.02 -5.95
N ARG A 130 6.50 11.29 -5.99
CA ARG A 130 5.88 11.91 -7.17
C ARG A 130 6.79 11.85 -8.39
N LYS A 131 8.07 12.23 -8.23
CA LYS A 131 9.07 12.17 -9.32
C LYS A 131 9.30 10.72 -9.78
N ALA A 132 9.41 9.77 -8.85
CA ALA A 132 9.59 8.37 -9.16
C ALA A 132 8.38 7.80 -9.91
N ARG A 133 7.15 8.13 -9.48
CA ARG A 133 5.91 7.77 -10.17
C ARG A 133 5.89 8.32 -11.61
N GLU A 134 6.26 9.58 -11.77
CA GLU A 134 6.29 10.21 -13.10
C GLU A 134 7.31 9.52 -14.03
N LEU A 135 8.48 9.13 -13.50
CA LEU A 135 9.47 8.37 -14.26
C LEU A 135 8.95 6.98 -14.66
N VAL A 136 8.27 6.27 -13.76
CA VAL A 136 7.63 4.99 -14.07
C VAL A 136 6.56 5.17 -15.16
N ARG A 137 5.73 6.19 -15.04
CA ARG A 137 4.69 6.51 -16.02
C ARG A 137 5.28 6.87 -17.39
N ARG A 138 6.38 7.65 -17.43
CA ARG A 138 7.08 7.96 -18.69
C ARG A 138 7.70 6.72 -19.29
N LYS A 139 8.32 5.85 -18.48
CA LYS A 139 8.87 4.57 -18.94
C LYS A 139 7.77 3.66 -19.50
N SER A 140 6.65 3.50 -18.79
CA SER A 140 5.53 2.68 -19.29
C SER A 140 4.88 3.26 -20.56
N ALA A 141 4.88 4.58 -20.75
CA ALA A 141 4.35 5.23 -21.95
C ALA A 141 5.30 5.19 -23.15
N LEU A 142 6.62 5.21 -22.90
CA LEU A 142 7.64 5.15 -23.96
C LEU A 142 8.13 3.74 -24.27
N GLU A 143 8.01 2.82 -23.32
CA GLU A 143 8.52 1.44 -23.38
C GLU A 143 7.36 0.43 -23.40
N THR A 144 6.44 0.55 -24.35
CA THR A 144 5.52 -0.55 -24.69
C THR A 144 6.28 -1.82 -25.13
N SER A 145 7.61 -1.79 -25.20
CA SER A 145 8.45 -2.88 -25.71
C SER A 145 9.45 -3.48 -24.71
N THR A 146 9.72 -2.88 -23.57
CA THR A 146 10.71 -3.43 -22.61
C THR A 146 10.04 -3.99 -21.35
N LEU A 147 9.71 -5.25 -21.43
CA LEU A 147 9.31 -6.07 -20.29
C LEU A 147 10.47 -6.26 -19.32
N PRO A 148 10.20 -6.50 -18.00
CA PRO A 148 11.25 -6.81 -17.04
C PRO A 148 12.14 -7.94 -17.56
N GLY A 149 13.46 -7.77 -17.58
CA GLY A 149 14.40 -8.71 -18.19
C GLY A 149 14.33 -10.14 -17.65
N LYS A 150 13.69 -10.36 -16.49
CA LYS A 150 13.44 -11.69 -15.92
C LYS A 150 12.04 -12.25 -16.25
N LEU A 151 11.13 -11.47 -16.79
CA LEU A 151 9.81 -11.95 -17.19
C LEU A 151 9.91 -12.83 -18.42
N ALA A 152 9.48 -14.08 -18.30
CA ALA A 152 9.23 -14.94 -19.44
C ALA A 152 7.76 -14.76 -19.86
N ASP A 153 7.51 -13.85 -20.79
CA ASP A 153 6.16 -13.51 -21.25
C ASP A 153 5.49 -14.63 -22.05
N CYS A 154 4.17 -14.55 -22.21
CA CYS A 154 3.37 -15.42 -23.07
C CYS A 154 3.14 -14.80 -24.45
N SER A 155 2.69 -15.62 -25.41
CA SER A 155 2.49 -15.20 -26.79
C SER A 155 1.16 -14.47 -27.00
N SER A 156 0.09 -14.89 -26.29
CA SER A 156 -1.22 -14.25 -26.40
C SER A 156 -1.16 -12.81 -25.86
N LYS A 157 -1.95 -11.93 -26.48
CA LYS A 157 -2.15 -10.54 -26.05
C LYS A 157 -3.56 -10.28 -25.51
N VAL A 158 -4.37 -11.32 -25.42
CA VAL A 158 -5.72 -11.25 -24.85
C VAL A 158 -5.60 -11.42 -23.33
N ALA A 159 -5.73 -10.33 -22.58
CA ALA A 159 -5.50 -10.32 -21.14
C ALA A 159 -6.33 -11.36 -20.38
N SER A 160 -7.61 -11.56 -20.76
CA SER A 160 -8.51 -12.51 -20.11
C SER A 160 -8.07 -13.97 -20.23
N GLU A 161 -7.25 -14.30 -21.24
CA GLU A 161 -6.70 -15.64 -21.44
C GLU A 161 -5.33 -15.82 -20.77
N CYS A 162 -4.64 -14.70 -20.46
CA CYS A 162 -3.27 -14.71 -19.98
C CYS A 162 -3.18 -14.80 -18.47
N GLU A 163 -2.19 -15.53 -18.00
CA GLU A 163 -1.86 -15.72 -16.59
C GLU A 163 -0.39 -15.37 -16.35
N VAL A 164 -0.09 -14.67 -15.25
CA VAL A 164 1.29 -14.48 -14.81
C VAL A 164 1.51 -15.17 -13.47
N TYR A 165 2.52 -16.04 -13.41
CA TYR A 165 2.96 -16.71 -12.20
C TYR A 165 4.12 -15.93 -11.60
N ILE A 166 3.94 -15.40 -10.41
CA ILE A 166 4.97 -14.77 -9.60
C ILE A 166 5.57 -15.88 -8.74
N VAL A 167 6.80 -16.27 -9.03
CA VAL A 167 7.46 -17.42 -8.40
C VAL A 167 8.62 -17.00 -7.52
N GLU A 168 8.91 -17.76 -6.47
CA GLU A 168 10.01 -17.52 -5.56
C GLU A 168 11.32 -18.01 -6.13
N GLY A 169 12.20 -17.06 -6.46
CA GLY A 169 13.58 -17.32 -6.89
C GLY A 169 13.76 -17.79 -8.33
N ASP A 170 15.01 -17.76 -8.76
CA ASP A 170 15.39 -18.13 -10.13
C ASP A 170 15.29 -19.65 -10.39
N SER A 171 15.49 -20.47 -9.35
CA SER A 171 15.40 -21.93 -9.45
C SER A 171 13.99 -22.38 -9.79
N ALA A 172 13.00 -21.96 -8.96
CA ALA A 172 11.58 -22.22 -9.22
C ALA A 172 11.12 -21.59 -10.55
N GLY A 173 11.64 -20.37 -10.86
CA GLY A 173 11.42 -19.72 -12.14
C GLY A 173 11.90 -20.53 -13.34
N GLY A 174 13.05 -21.21 -13.22
CA GLY A 174 13.59 -22.10 -14.26
C GLY A 174 12.67 -23.29 -14.54
N SER A 175 12.26 -24.00 -13.47
CA SER A 175 11.34 -25.14 -13.57
C SER A 175 9.96 -24.72 -14.10
N ALA A 176 9.41 -23.61 -13.61
CA ALA A 176 8.13 -23.08 -14.07
C ALA A 176 8.17 -22.66 -15.56
N LYS A 177 9.29 -22.08 -16.03
CA LYS A 177 9.48 -21.73 -17.46
C LYS A 177 9.47 -22.96 -18.35
N GLN A 178 10.00 -24.10 -17.88
CA GLN A 178 9.99 -25.35 -18.64
C GLN A 178 8.61 -26.00 -18.69
N GLY A 179 7.86 -25.96 -17.58
CA GLY A 179 6.55 -26.62 -17.45
C GLY A 179 5.35 -25.82 -17.96
N ARG A 180 5.51 -24.50 -18.25
CA ARG A 180 4.38 -23.62 -18.61
C ARG A 180 3.84 -23.85 -20.05
N ASP A 181 2.59 -23.50 -20.26
CA ASP A 181 2.09 -23.27 -21.63
C ASP A 181 2.48 -21.84 -22.07
N ARG A 182 3.39 -21.76 -23.04
CA ARG A 182 3.93 -20.48 -23.55
C ARG A 182 2.89 -19.62 -24.26
N ARG A 183 1.74 -20.16 -24.61
CA ARG A 183 0.71 -19.40 -25.32
C ARG A 183 0.08 -18.37 -24.40
N PHE A 184 -0.22 -18.73 -23.16
CA PHE A 184 -0.98 -17.87 -22.22
C PHE A 184 -0.38 -17.76 -20.83
N GLN A 185 0.67 -18.52 -20.47
CA GLN A 185 1.29 -18.47 -19.16
C GLN A 185 2.63 -17.72 -19.20
N ALA A 186 2.75 -16.68 -18.40
CA ALA A 186 3.97 -15.92 -18.16
C ALA A 186 4.57 -16.28 -16.80
N ILE A 187 5.90 -16.23 -16.67
CA ILE A 187 6.61 -16.50 -15.42
C ILE A 187 7.45 -15.28 -15.03
N LEU A 188 7.26 -14.79 -13.83
CA LEU A 188 8.03 -13.71 -13.22
C LEU A 188 8.71 -14.22 -11.95
N PRO A 189 10.00 -14.57 -11.99
CA PRO A 189 10.73 -14.92 -10.79
C PRO A 189 11.05 -13.66 -9.97
N LEU A 190 10.81 -13.75 -8.65
CA LEU A 190 11.22 -12.76 -7.67
C LEU A 190 12.50 -13.24 -6.96
N TRP A 191 13.32 -12.31 -6.55
CA TRP A 191 14.56 -12.62 -5.82
C TRP A 191 14.60 -11.94 -4.45
N GLY A 192 14.82 -12.74 -3.43
CA GLY A 192 14.97 -12.28 -2.04
C GLY A 192 13.67 -11.72 -1.46
N LYS A 193 13.74 -11.24 -0.22
CA LYS A 193 12.59 -10.75 0.53
C LYS A 193 12.01 -9.48 -0.09
N MET A 194 10.69 -9.46 -0.24
CA MET A 194 9.93 -8.29 -0.71
C MET A 194 9.91 -7.18 0.34
N LEU A 195 9.76 -5.94 -0.11
CA LEU A 195 9.56 -4.80 0.77
C LEU A 195 8.20 -4.89 1.47
N ASN A 196 8.19 -4.71 2.79
CA ASN A 196 6.92 -4.53 3.51
C ASN A 196 6.41 -3.10 3.29
N VAL A 197 5.39 -2.96 2.45
CA VAL A 197 4.84 -1.66 2.05
C VAL A 197 4.08 -0.95 3.18
N GLU A 198 3.58 -1.68 4.19
CA GLU A 198 2.96 -1.10 5.38
C GLU A 198 3.96 -0.32 6.25
N LYS A 199 5.22 -0.77 6.25
CA LYS A 199 6.30 -0.19 7.05
C LYS A 199 7.23 0.72 6.24
N SER A 200 6.84 1.06 5.01
CA SER A 200 7.70 1.79 4.08
C SER A 200 7.01 3.02 3.51
N ARG A 201 7.80 4.06 3.28
CA ARG A 201 7.32 5.26 2.60
C ARG A 201 7.09 5.00 1.11
N ALA A 202 6.17 5.75 0.52
CA ALA A 202 5.78 5.61 -0.88
C ALA A 202 6.96 5.78 -1.87
N ASP A 203 7.91 6.70 -1.59
CA ASP A 203 9.11 6.89 -2.42
C ASP A 203 9.96 5.62 -2.55
N LYS A 204 10.12 4.87 -1.45
CA LYS A 204 10.84 3.60 -1.45
C LYS A 204 10.10 2.51 -2.22
N ILE A 205 8.78 2.52 -2.23
CA ILE A 205 7.95 1.54 -2.92
C ILE A 205 8.07 1.73 -4.44
N TYR A 206 7.96 2.98 -4.92
CA TYR A 206 8.09 3.29 -6.34
C TYR A 206 9.49 3.05 -6.90
N ASN A 207 10.55 3.15 -6.08
CA ASN A 207 11.93 2.92 -6.48
C ASN A 207 12.45 1.52 -6.13
N ASN A 208 11.60 0.62 -5.62
CA ASN A 208 12.03 -0.71 -5.19
C ASN A 208 12.28 -1.63 -6.39
N ASP A 209 13.49 -2.14 -6.51
CA ASP A 209 13.96 -3.00 -7.60
C ASP A 209 13.22 -4.35 -7.71
N LYS A 210 12.58 -4.81 -6.62
CA LYS A 210 11.80 -6.05 -6.56
C LYS A 210 10.33 -5.85 -6.89
N LEU A 211 9.77 -4.69 -6.54
CA LEU A 211 8.38 -4.34 -6.85
C LEU A 211 8.22 -3.84 -8.29
N GLN A 212 9.23 -3.14 -8.83
CA GLN A 212 9.23 -2.62 -10.20
C GLN A 212 8.89 -3.69 -11.25
N PRO A 213 9.51 -4.91 -11.25
CA PRO A 213 9.15 -5.95 -12.20
C PRO A 213 7.69 -6.40 -12.11
N VAL A 214 7.12 -6.42 -10.90
CA VAL A 214 5.70 -6.77 -10.70
C VAL A 214 4.80 -5.68 -11.28
N ILE A 215 5.11 -4.41 -11.01
CA ILE A 215 4.36 -3.24 -11.53
C ILE A 215 4.36 -3.24 -13.06
N LEU A 216 5.53 -3.43 -13.66
CA LEU A 216 5.70 -3.45 -15.12
C LEU A 216 5.03 -4.68 -15.76
N ALA A 217 5.11 -5.84 -15.12
CA ALA A 217 4.46 -7.06 -15.64
C ALA A 217 2.94 -6.91 -15.64
N VAL A 218 2.33 -6.42 -14.56
CA VAL A 218 0.87 -6.18 -14.49
C VAL A 218 0.44 -5.13 -15.53
N GLY A 219 1.24 -4.09 -15.74
CA GLY A 219 1.06 -3.10 -16.80
C GLY A 219 -0.06 -2.07 -16.57
N ALA A 220 -0.73 -2.12 -15.43
CA ALA A 220 -1.91 -1.32 -15.10
C ALA A 220 -1.62 -0.06 -14.25
N GLY A 221 -0.34 0.26 -14.01
CA GLY A 221 0.03 1.35 -13.09
C GLY A 221 0.00 0.93 -11.62
N ILE A 222 0.01 1.91 -10.72
CA ILE A 222 0.10 1.67 -9.27
C ILE A 222 -0.55 2.81 -8.47
N GLY A 223 -1.22 2.51 -7.38
CA GLY A 223 -1.84 3.49 -6.49
C GLY A 223 -2.94 4.29 -7.20
N ALA A 224 -2.86 5.62 -7.17
CA ALA A 224 -3.86 6.49 -7.81
C ALA A 224 -3.88 6.41 -9.35
N ASP A 225 -2.79 5.94 -9.97
CA ASP A 225 -2.67 5.78 -11.43
C ASP A 225 -3.04 4.36 -11.88
N PHE A 226 -3.51 3.49 -10.96
CA PHE A 226 -3.89 2.12 -11.29
C PHE A 226 -5.19 2.10 -12.12
N ASP A 227 -5.14 1.43 -13.28
CA ASP A 227 -6.26 1.29 -14.19
C ASP A 227 -6.45 -0.18 -14.58
N ILE A 228 -7.47 -0.80 -14.02
CA ILE A 228 -7.78 -2.22 -14.21
C ILE A 228 -8.00 -2.60 -15.69
N SER A 229 -8.44 -1.66 -16.53
CA SER A 229 -8.65 -1.90 -17.95
C SER A 229 -7.36 -2.15 -18.72
N LYS A 230 -6.21 -1.80 -18.15
CA LYS A 230 -4.89 -1.92 -18.76
C LYS A 230 -4.09 -3.14 -18.30
N ILE A 231 -4.71 -4.04 -17.52
CA ILE A 231 -4.02 -5.26 -17.08
C ILE A 231 -3.58 -6.10 -18.27
N ARG A 232 -2.38 -6.67 -18.16
CA ARG A 232 -1.83 -7.56 -19.20
C ARG A 232 -2.20 -9.01 -19.01
N TYR A 233 -2.56 -9.41 -17.78
CA TYR A 233 -2.90 -10.78 -17.42
C TYR A 233 -4.20 -10.79 -16.62
N GLY A 234 -5.16 -11.60 -17.06
CA GLY A 234 -6.43 -11.79 -16.37
C GLY A 234 -6.26 -12.49 -15.02
N LYS A 235 -5.15 -13.24 -14.84
CA LYS A 235 -4.82 -13.86 -13.56
C LYS A 235 -3.38 -13.56 -13.15
N VAL A 236 -3.22 -13.11 -11.91
CA VAL A 236 -1.94 -12.94 -11.23
C VAL A 236 -1.85 -13.99 -10.14
N ILE A 237 -1.00 -14.98 -10.34
CA ILE A 237 -0.91 -16.17 -9.50
C ILE A 237 0.39 -16.11 -8.68
N ILE A 238 0.28 -16.02 -7.37
CA ILE A 238 1.42 -16.09 -6.45
C ILE A 238 1.71 -17.57 -6.18
N MET A 239 2.90 -18.00 -6.56
CA MET A 239 3.37 -19.38 -6.38
C MET A 239 4.64 -19.37 -5.55
N ALA A 240 4.50 -19.72 -4.28
CA ALA A 240 5.58 -19.83 -3.32
C ALA A 240 5.49 -21.17 -2.58
N ASP A 241 6.61 -21.63 -2.05
CA ASP A 241 6.69 -22.91 -1.35
C ASP A 241 5.74 -22.98 -0.12
N ALA A 242 5.38 -24.20 0.27
CA ALA A 242 4.50 -24.45 1.41
C ALA A 242 5.23 -24.38 2.75
N ASP A 243 6.14 -23.42 2.91
CA ASP A 243 6.92 -23.18 4.11
C ASP A 243 6.68 -21.78 4.70
N VAL A 244 7.41 -21.44 5.76
CA VAL A 244 7.28 -20.16 6.47
C VAL A 244 7.74 -18.98 5.61
N ASP A 245 8.80 -19.15 4.83
CA ASP A 245 9.30 -18.08 3.95
C ASP A 245 8.34 -17.81 2.79
N GLY A 246 7.80 -18.87 2.17
CA GLY A 246 6.76 -18.74 1.15
C GLY A 246 5.46 -18.11 1.68
N ALA A 247 5.06 -18.45 2.92
CA ALA A 247 3.92 -17.79 3.57
C ALA A 247 4.17 -16.29 3.78
N HIS A 248 5.39 -15.91 4.14
CA HIS A 248 5.80 -14.52 4.29
C HIS A 248 5.78 -13.76 2.96
N ILE A 249 6.30 -14.35 1.88
CA ILE A 249 6.28 -13.78 0.53
C ILE A 249 4.85 -13.55 0.06
N ARG A 250 3.96 -14.56 0.23
CA ARG A 250 2.53 -14.42 -0.08
C ARG A 250 1.90 -13.23 0.65
N THR A 251 2.16 -13.12 1.95
CA THR A 251 1.64 -12.00 2.76
C THR A 251 2.13 -10.65 2.26
N LEU A 252 3.40 -10.50 1.96
CA LEU A 252 3.96 -9.23 1.48
C LEU A 252 3.41 -8.83 0.10
N LEU A 253 3.26 -9.78 -0.83
CA LEU A 253 2.67 -9.53 -2.14
C LEU A 253 1.18 -9.18 -2.05
N LEU A 254 0.41 -9.91 -1.24
CA LEU A 254 -1.00 -9.59 -1.00
C LEU A 254 -1.17 -8.20 -0.38
N THR A 255 -0.30 -7.84 0.58
CA THR A 255 -0.29 -6.50 1.19
C THR A 255 0.00 -5.44 0.13
N PHE A 256 0.98 -5.69 -0.76
CA PHE A 256 1.30 -4.78 -1.85
C PHE A 256 0.10 -4.61 -2.80
N PHE A 257 -0.51 -5.70 -3.27
CA PHE A 257 -1.67 -5.62 -4.15
C PHE A 257 -2.86 -4.93 -3.48
N PHE A 258 -3.13 -5.25 -2.22
CA PHE A 258 -4.23 -4.63 -1.47
C PHE A 258 -4.06 -3.11 -1.31
N ARG A 259 -2.84 -2.65 -1.05
CA ARG A 259 -2.57 -1.21 -0.83
C ARG A 259 -2.43 -0.41 -2.11
N TYR A 260 -1.90 -1.01 -3.16
CA TYR A 260 -1.48 -0.27 -4.35
C TYR A 260 -2.16 -0.69 -5.65
N MET A 261 -2.83 -1.85 -5.67
CA MET A 261 -3.55 -2.40 -6.82
C MET A 261 -4.86 -3.07 -6.38
N ARG A 262 -5.56 -2.46 -5.45
CA ARG A 262 -6.74 -3.01 -4.79
C ARG A 262 -7.81 -3.56 -5.74
N PRO A 263 -8.12 -2.91 -6.88
CA PRO A 263 -9.09 -3.45 -7.84
C PRO A 263 -8.72 -4.83 -8.40
N LEU A 264 -7.42 -5.23 -8.42
CA LEU A 264 -7.04 -6.60 -8.81
C LEU A 264 -7.60 -7.65 -7.85
N ILE A 265 -7.63 -7.35 -6.55
CA ILE A 265 -8.17 -8.27 -5.53
C ILE A 265 -9.70 -8.26 -5.59
N GLU A 266 -10.31 -7.08 -5.65
CA GLU A 266 -11.76 -6.91 -5.66
C GLU A 266 -12.43 -7.55 -6.89
N ASN A 267 -11.75 -7.54 -8.04
CA ASN A 267 -12.21 -8.19 -9.26
C ASN A 267 -11.82 -9.68 -9.36
N GLY A 268 -11.17 -10.24 -8.33
CA GLY A 268 -10.80 -11.66 -8.32
C GLY A 268 -9.68 -12.04 -9.29
N ASN A 269 -8.79 -11.10 -9.64
CA ASN A 269 -7.66 -11.38 -10.54
C ASN A 269 -6.44 -11.98 -9.83
N VAL A 270 -6.38 -11.94 -8.48
CA VAL A 270 -5.25 -12.46 -7.70
C VAL A 270 -5.54 -13.84 -7.15
N TYR A 271 -4.65 -14.78 -7.39
CA TYR A 271 -4.74 -16.18 -6.98
C TYR A 271 -3.52 -16.59 -6.18
N LEU A 272 -3.70 -17.57 -5.30
CA LEU A 272 -2.63 -18.25 -4.59
C LEU A 272 -2.53 -19.68 -5.10
N ALA A 273 -1.38 -20.06 -5.62
CA ALA A 273 -1.11 -21.45 -5.95
C ALA A 273 -1.04 -22.29 -4.67
N GLN A 274 -1.65 -23.46 -4.70
CA GLN A 274 -1.63 -24.41 -3.60
C GLN A 274 -0.68 -25.55 -3.96
N PRO A 275 0.61 -25.50 -3.56
CA PRO A 275 1.51 -26.60 -3.80
C PRO A 275 1.13 -27.81 -2.92
N PRO A 276 1.38 -29.05 -3.37
CA PRO A 276 1.18 -30.22 -2.54
C PRO A 276 2.16 -30.19 -1.35
N LEU A 277 1.70 -30.61 -0.17
CA LEU A 277 2.52 -30.70 1.03
C LEU A 277 3.43 -31.94 0.99
N TYR A 278 2.97 -33.04 0.38
CA TYR A 278 3.66 -34.31 0.38
C TYR A 278 3.72 -34.91 -1.03
N LYS A 279 4.84 -35.58 -1.31
CA LYS A 279 5.03 -36.45 -2.46
C LYS A 279 5.31 -37.85 -1.97
N LEU A 280 4.46 -38.81 -2.29
CA LEU A 280 4.64 -40.22 -1.98
C LEU A 280 5.15 -40.96 -3.21
N SER A 281 6.31 -41.59 -3.08
CA SER A 281 6.93 -42.37 -4.16
C SER A 281 7.08 -43.84 -3.75
N LYS A 282 6.66 -44.73 -4.62
CA LYS A 282 6.87 -46.19 -4.45
C LYS A 282 7.43 -46.75 -5.75
N LYS A 283 8.51 -47.54 -5.64
CA LYS A 283 9.17 -48.15 -6.81
C LYS A 283 8.17 -48.92 -7.68
N GLY A 284 8.11 -48.59 -8.96
CA GLY A 284 7.20 -49.21 -9.93
C GLY A 284 5.76 -48.66 -9.95
N LYS A 285 5.47 -47.61 -9.19
CA LYS A 285 4.20 -46.89 -9.22
C LYS A 285 4.42 -45.42 -9.52
N PRO A 286 3.43 -44.71 -10.13
CA PRO A 286 3.51 -43.27 -10.28
C PRO A 286 3.51 -42.56 -8.92
N ASP A 287 4.18 -41.40 -8.87
CA ASP A 287 4.17 -40.53 -7.68
C ASP A 287 2.76 -40.03 -7.36
N VAL A 288 2.43 -39.96 -6.08
CA VAL A 288 1.16 -39.43 -5.57
C VAL A 288 1.47 -38.14 -4.80
N TYR A 289 0.75 -37.08 -5.11
CA TYR A 289 0.85 -35.79 -4.42
C TYR A 289 -0.34 -35.61 -3.47
N CYS A 290 -0.07 -35.21 -2.22
CA CYS A 290 -1.10 -35.02 -1.20
C CYS A 290 -1.05 -33.57 -0.68
N TYR A 291 -2.22 -33.01 -0.46
CA TYR A 291 -2.40 -31.62 -0.02
C TYR A 291 -2.71 -31.48 1.47
N THR A 292 -3.06 -32.60 2.13
CA THR A 292 -3.35 -32.65 3.57
C THR A 292 -2.71 -33.86 4.22
N ASP A 293 -2.56 -33.83 5.56
CA ASP A 293 -2.07 -34.96 6.36
C ASP A 293 -3.01 -36.17 6.25
N GLU A 294 -4.29 -35.91 6.12
CA GLU A 294 -5.33 -36.97 5.99
C GLU A 294 -5.16 -37.71 4.67
N GLU A 295 -5.01 -36.98 3.55
CA GLU A 295 -4.73 -37.57 2.24
C GLU A 295 -3.44 -38.38 2.25
N MET A 296 -2.37 -37.85 2.84
CA MET A 296 -1.10 -38.57 2.99
C MET A 296 -1.30 -39.87 3.75
N THR A 297 -1.98 -39.84 4.90
CA THR A 297 -2.22 -41.01 5.74
C THR A 297 -3.04 -42.06 5.00
N LYS A 298 -4.08 -41.63 4.29
CA LYS A 298 -4.93 -42.52 3.48
C LYS A 298 -4.10 -43.24 2.41
N HIS A 299 -3.33 -42.49 1.61
CA HIS A 299 -2.50 -43.08 0.56
C HIS A 299 -1.39 -43.99 1.10
N LEU A 300 -0.77 -43.63 2.24
CA LEU A 300 0.19 -44.51 2.89
C LEU A 300 -0.43 -45.86 3.31
N ASN A 301 -1.62 -45.83 3.83
CA ASN A 301 -2.36 -47.07 4.20
C ASN A 301 -2.70 -47.88 2.96
N GLU A 302 -3.13 -47.28 1.85
CA GLU A 302 -3.44 -47.93 0.58
C GLU A 302 -2.16 -48.53 -0.09
N MET A 303 -1.01 -47.87 0.05
CA MET A 303 0.26 -48.35 -0.49
C MET A 303 0.82 -49.54 0.28
N GLY A 304 0.25 -49.87 1.44
CA GLY A 304 0.72 -50.89 2.36
C GLY A 304 2.05 -50.46 3.01
N ARG A 305 2.00 -50.21 4.27
CA ARG A 305 3.20 -49.99 5.07
C ARG A 305 4.18 -51.10 4.95
#